data_2ef68ca626825cefcf5b2df568ef03be
#
_entry.id   2ef68ca626825cefcf5b2df568ef03be
#
_cell.length_a   1.000
_cell.length_b   1.000
_cell.length_c   1.000
_cell.angle_alpha   90.00
_cell.angle_beta   90.00
_cell.angle_gamma   90.00
#
_symmetry.space_group_name_H-M   'P 1'
#
loop_
_entity.id
_entity.type
_entity.pdbx_description
1 polymer ?
#
loop_
_entity_poly.entity_id
_entity_poly.type
_entity_poly.pdbx_seq_one_letter_code
_entity_poly.pdbx_strand_id
1 'polypeptide(L)'
;MTKMPIATLVAMSLLLVMAPTCATTLAPAANKAWTPQQQAAADSCKTYVSFRLGSLLSLHISDVSVPKPPARSWVVIGEDKSKTPAISFICHMRPGNQGWELEKLDLLQLAEPTLAQSASVSAFNR
;
A
#
# COMPACT_ATOMS: atom_id res chain seq x y z
N MET A 1 -64.79 -11.12 39.25
CA MET A 1 -64.74 -9.84 38.73
C MET A 1 -63.40 -9.12 38.75
N THR A 2 -62.40 -9.76 38.69
CA THR A 2 -61.11 -9.10 38.72
C THR A 2 -60.76 -8.61 37.38
N LYS A 3 -60.72 -7.36 37.30
CA LYS A 3 -60.18 -6.74 36.12
C LYS A 3 -58.66 -6.84 36.22
N MET A 4 -58.16 -7.62 35.41
CA MET A 4 -56.73 -7.61 35.25
C MET A 4 -56.36 -6.33 34.54
N PRO A 5 -55.65 -5.48 35.17
CA PRO A 5 -55.03 -4.43 34.42
C PRO A 5 -54.05 -5.11 33.49
N ILE A 6 -54.36 -5.03 32.31
CA ILE A 6 -53.38 -5.39 31.32
C ILE A 6 -52.25 -4.39 31.52
N ALA A 7 -51.31 -4.85 32.24
CA ALA A 7 -50.06 -4.11 32.20
C ALA A 7 -49.63 -4.14 30.76
N THR A 8 -49.96 -3.13 30.12
CA THR A 8 -49.33 -2.86 28.85
C THR A 8 -47.86 -2.74 29.16
N LEU A 9 -47.25 -3.82 29.05
CA LEU A 9 -45.85 -3.84 28.86
C LEU A 9 -45.60 -3.12 27.59
N VAL A 10 -45.50 -1.85 27.73
CA VAL A 10 -44.83 -1.09 26.73
C VAL A 10 -43.38 -1.58 26.80
N ALA A 11 -43.16 -2.58 26.08
CA ALA A 11 -41.80 -2.90 25.74
C ALA A 11 -41.28 -1.67 25.01
N MET A 12 -40.76 -0.78 25.77
CA MET A 12 -39.90 0.21 25.21
C MET A 12 -38.72 -0.55 24.68
N SER A 13 -38.90 -0.99 23.49
CA SER A 13 -37.74 -1.32 22.69
C SER A 13 -36.99 -0.05 22.56
N LEU A 14 -36.16 0.19 23.52
CA LEU A 14 -35.06 1.08 23.30
C LEU A 14 -34.24 0.43 22.21
N LEU A 15 -34.60 0.76 21.04
CA LEU A 15 -33.68 0.66 19.95
C LEU A 15 -32.57 1.64 20.27
N LEU A 16 -31.64 1.16 21.03
CA LEU A 16 -30.35 1.75 20.97
C LEU A 16 -29.90 1.54 19.55
N VAL A 17 -30.25 2.49 18.74
CA VAL A 17 -29.53 2.67 17.52
C VAL A 17 -28.15 3.08 17.96
N MET A 18 -27.34 2.10 18.22
CA MET A 18 -25.92 2.31 18.16
C MET A 18 -25.65 2.75 16.77
N ALA A 19 -25.78 4.04 16.56
CA ALA A 19 -25.15 4.60 15.41
C ALA A 19 -23.73 4.07 15.43
N PRO A 20 -23.31 3.33 14.43
CA PRO A 20 -21.90 3.09 14.30
C PRO A 20 -21.31 4.47 14.20
N THR A 21 -20.75 4.91 15.26
CA THR A 21 -19.77 5.92 15.15
C THR A 21 -18.74 5.29 14.26
N CYS A 22 -18.93 5.44 13.00
CA CYS A 22 -17.80 5.37 12.13
C CYS A 22 -16.87 6.38 12.71
N ALA A 23 -16.02 5.90 13.58
CA ALA A 23 -14.84 6.63 13.82
C ALA A 23 -14.29 6.84 12.43
N THR A 24 -14.59 7.94 11.87
CA THR A 24 -13.85 8.44 10.77
C THR A 24 -12.48 8.54 11.32
N THR A 25 -11.85 7.43 11.33
CA THR A 25 -10.44 7.40 11.43
C THR A 25 -10.01 8.37 10.39
N LEU A 26 -9.50 9.43 10.85
CA LEU A 26 -8.74 10.32 10.05
C LEU A 26 -7.75 9.45 9.30
N ALA A 27 -8.22 8.93 8.19
CA ALA A 27 -7.31 8.34 7.26
C ALA A 27 -6.28 9.41 7.01
N PRO A 28 -5.03 9.18 7.33
CA PRO A 28 -4.02 10.18 7.05
C PRO A 28 -4.19 10.55 5.59
N ALA A 29 -4.32 11.83 5.33
CA ALA A 29 -4.57 12.38 4.01
C ALA A 29 -3.57 11.91 2.94
N ALA A 30 -2.50 11.23 3.38
CA ALA A 30 -1.48 10.64 2.53
C ALA A 30 -1.85 9.27 1.97
N ASN A 31 -2.91 8.64 2.44
CA ASN A 31 -3.28 7.33 1.93
C ASN A 31 -4.12 7.48 0.67
N LYS A 32 -3.44 7.35 -0.45
CA LYS A 32 -4.12 7.06 -1.71
C LYS A 32 -4.99 5.83 -1.50
N ALA A 33 -6.29 6.01 -1.71
CA ALA A 33 -7.18 4.87 -1.76
C ALA A 33 -6.92 4.11 -3.06
N TRP A 34 -6.24 2.99 -2.97
CA TRP A 34 -6.01 2.12 -4.11
C TRP A 34 -7.22 1.23 -4.36
N THR A 35 -7.45 0.92 -5.62
CA THR A 35 -8.44 -0.10 -5.98
C THR A 35 -7.97 -1.46 -5.46
N PRO A 36 -8.89 -2.44 -5.31
CA PRO A 36 -8.48 -3.79 -4.92
C PRO A 36 -7.43 -4.40 -5.84
N GLN A 37 -7.47 -4.11 -7.12
CA GLN A 37 -6.46 -4.59 -8.07
C GLN A 37 -5.12 -3.92 -7.85
N GLN A 38 -5.10 -2.62 -7.59
CA GLN A 38 -3.87 -1.92 -7.26
C GLN A 38 -3.26 -2.47 -5.97
N GLN A 39 -4.08 -2.73 -4.98
CA GLN A 39 -3.62 -3.31 -3.72
C GLN A 39 -3.05 -4.71 -3.95
N ALA A 40 -3.72 -5.53 -4.74
CA ALA A 40 -3.24 -6.88 -5.06
C ALA A 40 -1.90 -6.85 -5.81
N ALA A 41 -1.74 -5.95 -6.76
CA ALA A 41 -0.48 -5.76 -7.46
C ALA A 41 0.63 -5.32 -6.50
N ALA A 42 0.34 -4.39 -5.61
CA ALA A 42 1.28 -3.92 -4.60
C ALA A 42 1.72 -5.04 -3.67
N ASP A 43 0.79 -5.82 -3.15
CA ASP A 43 1.08 -6.93 -2.24
C ASP A 43 1.91 -8.01 -2.92
N SER A 44 1.61 -8.32 -4.17
CA SER A 44 2.39 -9.28 -4.95
C SER A 44 3.81 -8.77 -5.23
N CYS A 45 3.95 -7.50 -5.58
CA CYS A 45 5.26 -6.87 -5.74
C CYS A 45 6.08 -6.96 -4.46
N LYS A 46 5.49 -6.62 -3.32
CA LYS A 46 6.17 -6.73 -2.01
C LYS A 46 6.66 -8.15 -1.75
N THR A 47 5.86 -9.14 -2.07
CA THR A 47 6.24 -10.54 -1.91
C THR A 47 7.47 -10.89 -2.76
N TYR A 48 7.48 -10.52 -4.04
CA TYR A 48 8.63 -10.77 -4.90
C TYR A 48 9.88 -10.03 -4.44
N VAL A 49 9.73 -8.77 -4.05
CA VAL A 49 10.86 -7.97 -3.57
C VAL A 49 11.40 -8.52 -2.27
N SER A 50 10.54 -9.02 -1.37
CA SER A 50 10.97 -9.58 -0.10
C SER A 50 11.90 -10.79 -0.27
N PHE A 51 11.72 -11.59 -1.31
CA PHE A 51 12.63 -12.67 -1.63
C PHE A 51 14.03 -12.20 -2.01
N ARG A 52 14.11 -10.99 -2.58
CA ARG A 52 15.39 -10.40 -2.97
C ARG A 52 16.06 -9.65 -1.83
N LEU A 53 15.28 -8.93 -1.03
CA LEU A 53 15.80 -8.04 0.01
C LEU A 53 15.75 -8.65 1.41
N GLY A 54 15.03 -9.75 1.58
CA GLY A 54 14.97 -10.48 2.84
C GLY A 54 14.05 -9.90 3.90
N SER A 55 13.26 -8.88 3.59
CA SER A 55 12.32 -8.30 4.55
C SER A 55 11.05 -7.84 3.86
N LEU A 56 9.91 -8.25 4.40
CA LEU A 56 8.60 -7.82 3.94
C LEU A 56 8.10 -6.58 4.68
N LEU A 57 8.43 -6.48 5.96
CA LEU A 57 7.86 -5.46 6.84
C LEU A 57 8.42 -4.06 6.60
N SER A 58 9.61 -3.97 6.07
CA SER A 58 10.27 -2.70 5.80
C SER A 58 9.94 -2.12 4.41
N LEU A 59 9.20 -2.86 3.60
CA LEU A 59 8.85 -2.44 2.25
C LEU A 59 7.66 -1.50 2.29
N HIS A 60 7.80 -0.37 1.63
CA HIS A 60 6.77 0.64 1.53
C HIS A 60 6.45 0.90 0.06
N ILE A 61 5.20 0.75 -0.30
CA ILE A 61 4.74 1.05 -1.67
C ILE A 61 4.33 2.51 -1.73
N SER A 62 4.93 3.24 -2.63
CA SER A 62 4.65 4.66 -2.82
C SER A 62 3.63 4.92 -3.92
N ASP A 63 3.61 4.11 -4.97
CA ASP A 63 2.68 4.29 -6.06
C ASP A 63 2.38 2.99 -6.81
N VAL A 64 1.18 2.91 -7.37
CA VAL A 64 0.77 1.82 -8.25
C VAL A 64 0.08 2.43 -9.46
N SER A 65 0.73 2.32 -10.61
CA SER A 65 0.20 2.85 -11.87
C SER A 65 -0.51 1.77 -12.67
N VAL A 66 -1.75 2.06 -13.02
CA VAL A 66 -2.55 1.20 -13.90
C VAL A 66 -2.06 1.39 -15.32
N PRO A 67 -1.90 0.31 -16.10
CA PRO A 67 -1.44 0.44 -17.47
C PRO A 67 -2.45 1.19 -18.34
N LYS A 68 -1.91 2.06 -19.18
CA LYS A 68 -2.68 2.74 -20.22
C LYS A 68 -2.35 2.09 -21.56
N PRO A 69 -3.34 1.70 -22.37
CA PRO A 69 -3.06 1.11 -23.68
C PRO A 69 -2.13 2.00 -24.50
N PRO A 70 -1.15 1.43 -25.22
CA PRO A 70 -0.95 -0.01 -25.44
C PRO A 70 -0.17 -0.75 -24.34
N ALA A 71 0.27 -0.09 -23.29
CA ALA A 71 0.99 -0.72 -22.18
C ALA A 71 0.08 -1.73 -21.44
N ARG A 72 0.65 -2.84 -21.02
CA ARG A 72 -0.07 -3.91 -20.31
C ARG A 72 0.43 -4.14 -18.90
N SER A 73 1.57 -3.57 -18.57
CA SER A 73 2.21 -3.79 -17.28
C SER A 73 1.78 -2.75 -16.27
N TRP A 74 1.40 -3.24 -15.09
CA TRP A 74 1.18 -2.41 -13.92
C TRP A 74 2.53 -2.08 -13.31
N VAL A 75 2.73 -0.84 -12.96
CA VAL A 75 4.00 -0.39 -12.38
C VAL A 75 3.79 -0.10 -10.91
N VAL A 76 4.49 -0.85 -10.07
CA VAL A 76 4.48 -0.68 -8.62
C VAL A 76 5.82 -0.12 -8.20
N ILE A 77 5.79 1.02 -7.53
CA ILE A 77 6.98 1.71 -7.05
C ILE A 77 6.99 1.69 -5.54
N GLY A 78 8.12 1.35 -4.97
CA GLY A 78 8.28 1.33 -3.54
C GLY A 78 9.72 1.47 -3.12
N GLU A 79 9.94 1.40 -1.83
CA GLU A 79 11.26 1.54 -1.24
C GLU A 79 11.41 0.68 0.01
N ASP A 80 12.62 0.27 0.28
CA ASP A 80 13.03 -0.35 1.52
C ASP A 80 13.89 0.63 2.31
N LYS A 81 13.29 1.21 3.33
CA LYS A 81 13.96 2.19 4.20
C LYS A 81 14.83 1.56 5.27
N SER A 82 14.75 0.24 5.45
CA SER A 82 15.61 -0.45 6.41
C SER A 82 17.05 -0.56 5.93
N LYS A 83 17.28 -0.37 4.65
CA LYS A 83 18.62 -0.38 4.06
C LYS A 83 19.21 1.00 4.08
N THR A 84 20.53 1.06 4.23
CA THR A 84 21.28 2.32 4.21
C THR A 84 22.39 2.21 3.17
N PRO A 85 22.30 2.95 2.07
CA PRO A 85 21.18 3.82 1.66
C PRO A 85 19.90 3.05 1.33
N ALA A 86 18.76 3.74 1.35
CA ALA A 86 17.49 3.13 1.01
C ALA A 86 17.50 2.58 -0.41
N ILE A 87 16.80 1.48 -0.60
CA ILE A 87 16.68 0.85 -1.92
C ILE A 87 15.29 1.15 -2.46
N SER A 88 15.24 1.77 -3.63
CA SER A 88 14.01 1.92 -4.38
C SER A 88 13.81 0.73 -5.30
N PHE A 89 12.59 0.29 -5.46
CA PHE A 89 12.27 -0.79 -6.38
C PHE A 89 11.09 -0.43 -7.28
N ILE A 90 11.13 -0.97 -8.47
CA ILE A 90 10.06 -0.84 -9.45
C ILE A 90 9.70 -2.23 -9.95
N CYS A 91 8.47 -2.64 -9.70
CA CYS A 91 7.95 -3.90 -10.21
C CYS A 91 7.08 -3.63 -11.43
N HIS A 92 7.35 -4.34 -12.49
CA HIS A 92 6.45 -4.43 -13.63
C HIS A 92 5.62 -5.70 -13.47
N MET A 93 4.35 -5.53 -13.15
CA MET A 93 3.45 -6.62 -12.81
C MET A 93 2.40 -6.81 -13.90
N ARG A 94 2.00 -8.04 -14.09
CA ARG A 94 0.93 -8.40 -15.01
C ARG A 94 -0.02 -9.39 -14.33
N PRO A 95 -1.34 -9.24 -14.49
CA PRO A 95 -2.26 -10.27 -14.06
C PRO A 95 -2.06 -11.54 -14.90
N GLY A 96 -1.85 -12.66 -14.22
CA GLY A 96 -1.70 -13.97 -14.83
C GLY A 96 -2.84 -14.90 -14.46
N ASN A 97 -2.79 -16.13 -14.94
CA ASN A 97 -3.82 -17.13 -14.69
C ASN A 97 -3.89 -17.58 -13.22
N GLN A 98 -2.78 -17.50 -12.52
CA GLN A 98 -2.66 -17.93 -11.12
C GLN A 98 -2.34 -16.78 -10.17
N GLY A 99 -2.65 -15.57 -10.57
CA GLY A 99 -2.38 -14.38 -9.81
C GLY A 99 -1.43 -13.44 -10.54
N TRP A 100 -0.83 -12.54 -9.80
CA TRP A 100 0.07 -11.54 -10.37
C TRP A 100 1.43 -12.14 -10.70
N GLU A 101 1.93 -11.83 -11.88
CA GLU A 101 3.24 -12.24 -12.34
C GLU A 101 4.17 -11.03 -12.41
N LEU A 102 5.39 -11.23 -11.97
CA LEU A 102 6.44 -10.22 -12.08
C LEU A 102 7.13 -10.35 -13.43
N GLU A 103 7.01 -9.34 -14.27
CA GLU A 103 7.70 -9.29 -15.55
C GLU A 103 9.13 -8.78 -15.42
N LYS A 104 9.30 -7.75 -14.59
CA LYS A 104 10.59 -7.11 -14.41
C LYS A 104 10.66 -6.48 -13.03
N LEU A 105 11.83 -6.56 -12.42
CA LEU A 105 12.14 -5.90 -11.16
C LEU A 105 13.42 -5.09 -11.31
N ASP A 106 13.30 -3.80 -11.12
CA ASP A 106 14.43 -2.88 -11.06
C ASP A 106 14.69 -2.48 -9.61
N LEU A 107 15.90 -2.68 -9.16
CA LEU A 107 16.34 -2.26 -7.83
C LEU A 107 17.33 -1.11 -8.01
N LEU A 108 17.01 0.01 -7.42
CA LEU A 108 17.81 1.23 -7.51
C LEU A 108 18.28 1.63 -6.12
N GLN A 109 19.54 1.66 -5.93
CA GLN A 109 20.10 2.18 -4.71
C GLN A 109 20.10 3.70 -4.76
N LEU A 110 19.38 4.31 -3.82
CA LEU A 110 19.34 5.75 -3.73
C LEU A 110 20.66 6.21 -3.11
N ALA A 111 21.57 6.63 -3.97
CA ALA A 111 22.80 7.22 -3.50
C ALA A 111 22.49 8.53 -2.77
N GLU A 112 22.84 8.61 -1.50
CA GLU A 112 22.80 9.88 -0.81
C GLU A 112 23.74 10.85 -1.52
N PRO A 113 23.30 12.08 -1.80
CA PRO A 113 24.19 13.09 -2.32
C PRO A 113 25.20 13.45 -1.23
N THR A 114 26.30 12.74 -1.20
CA THR A 114 27.40 13.05 -0.32
C THR A 114 28.30 14.07 -0.97
N LEU A 115 28.90 14.91 -0.17
CA LEU A 115 29.94 15.86 -0.64
C LEU A 115 31.07 15.15 -1.41
N ALA A 116 31.33 13.91 -1.06
CA ALA A 116 32.31 13.09 -1.74
C ALA A 116 31.96 12.81 -3.20
N GLN A 117 30.66 12.62 -3.50
CA GLN A 117 30.23 12.45 -4.88
C GLN A 117 30.35 13.72 -5.70
N SER A 118 30.07 14.85 -5.11
CA SER A 118 30.28 16.14 -5.77
C SER A 118 31.74 16.38 -6.11
N ALA A 119 32.64 16.02 -5.21
CA ALA A 119 34.08 16.13 -5.42
C ALA A 119 34.58 15.20 -6.55
N SER A 120 34.06 13.97 -6.62
CA SER A 120 34.48 13.06 -7.67
C SER A 120 33.97 13.47 -9.05
N VAL A 121 32.80 14.06 -9.13
CA VAL A 121 32.26 14.61 -10.38
C VAL A 121 33.11 15.79 -10.85
N SER A 122 33.56 16.64 -9.94
CA SER A 122 34.46 17.75 -10.28
C SER A 122 35.80 17.27 -10.79
N ALA A 123 36.32 16.17 -10.27
CA ALA A 123 37.57 15.59 -10.72
C ALA A 123 37.49 15.01 -12.15
N PHE A 124 36.30 14.58 -12.57
CA PHE A 124 36.11 14.03 -13.90
C PHE A 124 36.06 15.07 -15.02
N ASN A 125 35.78 16.32 -14.69
CA ASN A 125 35.64 17.40 -15.65
C ASN A 125 36.93 18.15 -15.92
N ARG A 126 38.05 17.62 -15.51
CA ARG A 126 39.37 18.22 -15.79
C ARG A 126 40.05 17.55 -16.98
#